data_e9cfa3dc404d0cc62c2dcc1d0011e884
#
_entry.id   e9cfa3dc404d0cc62c2dcc1d0011e884
#
_cell.length_a   1.000
_cell.length_b   1.000
_cell.length_c   1.000
_cell.angle_alpha   90.00
_cell.angle_beta   90.00
_cell.angle_gamma   90.00
#
_symmetry.space_group_name_H-M   'P 1'
#
loop_
_entity.id
_entity.type
_entity.pdbx_description
1 polymer ?
#
loop_
_entity_poly.entity_id
_entity_poly.type
_entity_poly.pdbx_seq_one_letter_code
_entity_poly.pdbx_strand_id
1 'polypeptide(L)' 'MKVEIVLGDEFKRQFKRLAKKYPSLKDDFITFKKELADDPFQGSDLGNGTRKVRMAIASKGKGKSGGARVITFN' A
#
# COMPACT_ATOMS: atom_id res chain seq x y z
N MET A 1 -11.71 -6.77 6.87
CA MET A 1 -11.31 -5.42 7.23
C MET A 1 -10.24 -4.92 6.26
N LYS A 2 -10.42 -3.74 5.72
CA LYS A 2 -9.46 -3.17 4.78
C LYS A 2 -8.34 -2.46 5.52
N VAL A 3 -7.11 -2.73 5.10
CA VAL A 3 -5.94 -2.02 5.61
C VAL A 3 -5.69 -0.83 4.69
N GLU A 4 -5.52 0.35 5.27
CA GLU A 4 -5.24 1.56 4.52
C GLU A 4 -3.90 2.13 4.95
N ILE A 5 -3.04 2.43 3.98
CA ILE A 5 -1.72 3.00 4.22
C ILE A 5 -1.64 4.33 3.47
N VAL A 6 -1.37 5.39 4.18
CA VAL A 6 -1.24 6.73 3.59
C VAL A 6 0.24 7.12 3.58
N LEU A 7 0.77 7.41 2.39
CA LEU A 7 2.17 7.82 2.25
C LEU A 7 2.29 9.29 2.60
N GLY A 8 2.59 9.56 3.86
CA GLY A 8 2.70 10.92 4.38
C GLY A 8 3.46 10.92 5.70
N ASP A 9 3.24 11.97 6.49
CA ASP A 9 4.00 12.20 7.73
C ASP A 9 3.93 11.05 8.73
N GLU A 10 2.82 10.36 8.79
CA GLU A 10 2.62 9.27 9.74
C GLU A 10 2.89 7.89 9.15
N PHE A 11 3.40 7.83 7.94
CA PHE A 11 3.61 6.56 7.24
C PHE A 11 4.48 5.59 8.05
N LYS A 12 5.61 6.06 8.57
CA LYS A 12 6.54 5.18 9.31
C LYS A 12 5.90 4.53 10.51
N ARG A 13 5.14 5.31 11.29
CA ARG A 13 4.44 4.81 12.47
C ARG A 13 3.39 3.78 12.10
N GLN A 14 2.58 4.11 11.11
CA GLN A 14 1.52 3.23 10.63
C GLN A 14 2.10 1.94 10.08
N PHE A 15 3.14 2.03 9.26
CA PHE A 15 3.79 0.89 8.65
C PHE A 15 4.38 -0.04 9.70
N LYS A 16 5.09 0.52 10.69
CA LYS A 16 5.71 -0.27 11.75
C LYS A 16 4.68 -1.08 12.52
N ARG A 17 3.54 -0.46 12.82
CA ARG A 17 2.45 -1.14 13.53
C ARG A 17 1.85 -2.26 12.70
N LEU A 18 1.59 -2.00 11.43
CA LEU A 18 1.03 -3.00 10.52
C LEU A 18 2.00 -4.14 10.24
N ALA A 19 3.30 -3.86 10.16
CA ALA A 19 4.31 -4.90 9.92
C ALA A 19 4.37 -5.93 11.04
N LYS A 20 4.04 -5.55 12.26
CA LYS A 20 3.94 -6.49 13.36
C LYS A 20 2.77 -7.44 13.19
N LYS A 21 1.67 -6.96 12.62
CA LYS A 21 0.47 -7.77 12.40
C LYS A 21 0.59 -8.63 11.14
N TYR A 22 1.25 -8.12 10.12
CA TYR A 22 1.40 -8.79 8.83
C TYR A 22 2.89 -8.98 8.53
N PRO A 23 3.46 -10.15 8.84
CA PRO A 23 4.92 -10.36 8.70
C PRO A 23 5.46 -10.15 7.29
N SER A 24 4.64 -10.37 6.26
CA SER A 24 5.09 -10.18 4.87
C SER A 24 5.05 -8.72 4.40
N LEU A 25 4.53 -7.80 5.22
CA LEU A 25 4.23 -6.45 4.75
C LEU A 25 5.45 -5.71 4.21
N LYS A 26 6.62 -5.89 4.83
CA LYS A 26 7.84 -5.23 4.39
C LYS A 26 8.22 -5.67 2.97
N ASP A 27 8.18 -6.97 2.70
CA ASP A 27 8.48 -7.50 1.38
C ASP A 27 7.42 -7.12 0.37
N ASP A 28 6.16 -7.14 0.79
CA ASP A 28 5.04 -6.72 -0.06
C ASP A 28 5.19 -5.26 -0.48
N PHE A 29 5.65 -4.42 0.44
CA PHE A 29 5.82 -3.01 0.15
C PHE A 29 7.00 -2.77 -0.82
N ILE A 30 8.07 -3.55 -0.70
CA ILE A 30 9.20 -3.47 -1.62
C ILE A 30 8.73 -3.80 -3.04
N THR A 31 7.96 -4.88 -3.20
CA THR A 31 7.39 -5.28 -4.47
C THR A 31 6.45 -4.18 -5.00
N PHE A 32 5.61 -3.63 -4.14
CA PHE A 32 4.68 -2.57 -4.49
C PHE A 32 5.42 -1.33 -5.03
N LYS A 33 6.52 -0.95 -4.40
CA LYS A 33 7.30 0.22 -4.86
C LYS A 33 7.88 0.00 -6.24
N LYS A 34 8.31 -1.22 -6.55
CA LYS A 34 8.82 -1.54 -7.89
C LYS A 34 7.72 -1.46 -8.93
N GLU A 35 6.54 -2.00 -8.62
CA GLU A 35 5.40 -1.92 -9.52
C GLU A 35 4.99 -0.46 -9.75
N LEU A 36 5.00 0.35 -8.71
CA LEU A 36 4.63 1.76 -8.81
C LEU A 36 5.66 2.54 -9.63
N ALA A 37 6.94 2.19 -9.55
CA ALA A 37 7.99 2.82 -10.35
C ALA A 37 7.79 2.52 -11.84
N ASP A 38 7.33 1.29 -12.16
CA ASP A 38 7.06 0.90 -13.55
C ASP A 38 5.81 1.58 -14.11
N ASP A 39 4.81 1.80 -13.26
CA ASP A 39 3.55 2.44 -13.66
C ASP A 39 3.11 3.40 -12.57
N PRO A 40 3.64 4.63 -12.54
CA PRO A 40 3.32 5.60 -11.48
C PRO A 40 1.88 6.12 -11.50
N PHE A 41 1.14 5.87 -12.58
CA PHE A 41 -0.25 6.32 -12.69
C PHE A 41 -1.25 5.19 -12.49
N GLN A 42 -0.80 4.03 -11.98
CA GLN A 42 -1.73 2.95 -11.72
C GLN A 42 -2.68 3.31 -10.57
N GLY A 43 -3.81 2.61 -10.52
CA GLY A 43 -4.82 2.83 -9.50
C GLY A 43 -5.86 3.85 -9.91
N SER A 44 -6.60 4.33 -8.93
CA SER A 44 -7.70 5.27 -9.14
C SER A 44 -7.31 6.68 -8.71
N ASP A 45 -7.57 7.65 -9.58
CA ASP A 45 -7.34 9.06 -9.27
C ASP A 45 -8.44 9.53 -8.30
N LEU A 46 -8.02 10.08 -7.17
CA LEU A 46 -8.94 10.61 -6.15
C LEU A 46 -9.08 12.13 -6.23
N GLY A 47 -8.36 12.77 -7.17
CA GLY A 47 -8.31 14.22 -7.26
C GLY A 47 -7.23 14.82 -6.37
N ASN A 48 -6.91 16.09 -6.59
CA ASN A 48 -5.95 16.85 -5.80
C ASN A 48 -4.56 16.21 -5.71
N GLY A 49 -4.15 15.51 -6.77
CA GLY A 49 -2.84 14.86 -6.78
C GLY A 49 -2.76 13.58 -5.96
N THR A 50 -3.88 13.01 -5.57
CA THR A 50 -3.89 11.77 -4.80
C THR A 50 -4.40 10.61 -5.64
N ARG A 51 -3.90 9.41 -5.36
CA ARG A 51 -4.32 8.19 -6.03
C ARG A 51 -4.47 7.07 -5.01
N LYS A 52 -5.39 6.16 -5.30
CA LYS A 52 -5.62 4.96 -4.50
C LYS A 52 -5.10 3.76 -5.27
N VAL A 53 -4.15 3.02 -4.70
CA VAL A 53 -3.55 1.85 -5.34
C VAL A 53 -3.68 0.65 -4.42
N ARG A 54 -4.07 -0.49 -4.97
CA ARG A 54 -4.19 -1.72 -4.18
C ARG A 54 -2.85 -2.44 -4.11
N MET A 55 -2.55 -2.98 -2.94
CA MET A 55 -1.33 -3.75 -2.70
C MET A 55 -1.69 -5.08 -2.05
N ALA A 56 -1.16 -6.18 -2.58
CA ALA A 56 -1.34 -7.47 -1.95
C ALA A 56 -0.52 -7.58 -0.66
N ILE A 57 -1.10 -8.25 0.34
CA ILE A 57 -0.36 -8.62 1.56
C ILE A 57 -0.33 -10.14 1.61
N ALA A 58 0.84 -10.73 1.34
CA ALA A 58 0.98 -12.17 1.19
C ALA A 58 0.51 -12.93 2.43
N SER A 59 0.80 -12.42 3.62
CA SER A 59 0.39 -13.08 4.86
C SER A 59 -1.13 -13.07 5.08
N LYS A 60 -1.90 -12.26 4.34
CA LYS A 60 -3.35 -12.33 4.37
C LYS A 60 -3.92 -13.37 3.42
N GLY A 61 -3.17 -13.73 2.38
CA GLY A 61 -3.55 -14.81 1.47
C GLY A 61 -4.71 -14.52 0.53
N LYS A 62 -5.12 -13.27 0.37
CA LYS A 62 -6.29 -12.91 -0.43
C LYS A 62 -5.98 -12.04 -1.65
N GLY A 63 -4.71 -11.98 -2.06
CA GLY A 63 -4.30 -11.16 -3.21
C GLY A 63 -4.56 -9.68 -2.97
N LYS A 64 -4.67 -8.92 -4.06
CA LYS A 64 -4.83 -7.46 -3.96
C LYS A 64 -6.15 -7.05 -3.35
N SER A 65 -7.22 -7.79 -3.60
CA SER A 65 -8.54 -7.45 -3.07
C SER A 65 -8.63 -7.56 -1.55
N GLY A 66 -7.85 -8.44 -0.96
CA GLY A 66 -7.81 -8.60 0.50
C GLY A 66 -6.59 -7.97 1.16
N GLY A 67 -5.76 -7.25 0.39
CA GLY A 67 -4.55 -6.64 0.91
C GLY A 67 -4.78 -5.27 1.51
N ALA A 68 -3.97 -4.30 1.09
CA ALA A 68 -4.03 -2.93 1.58
C ALA A 68 -4.44 -1.97 0.47
N ARG A 69 -5.04 -0.85 0.87
CA ARG A 69 -5.25 0.28 0.00
C ARG A 69 -4.20 1.34 0.35
N VAL A 70 -3.39 1.70 -0.64
CA VAL A 70 -2.31 2.67 -0.44
C VAL A 70 -2.71 3.99 -1.08
N ILE A 71 -2.66 5.07 -0.32
CA ILE A 71 -2.94 6.40 -0.82
C ILE A 71 -1.61 7.08 -1.12
N THR A 72 -1.43 7.47 -2.38
CA THR A 72 -0.19 8.12 -2.83
C THR A 72 -0.47 9.57 -3.18
N PHE A 73 0.57 10.39 -3.08
CA PHE A 73 0.50 11.82 -3.43
C PHE A 73 1.51 12.11 -4.53
N ASN A 74 1.09 12.91 -5.49
CA ASN A 74 1.96 13.38 -6.58
C ASN A 74 2.29 14.86 -6.39
#